data_7e93cf9802416d34fac3de930f4369fc
#
_entry.id   7e93cf9802416d34fac3de930f4369fc
#
_cell.length_a   1.000
_cell.length_b   1.000
_cell.length_c   1.000
_cell.angle_alpha   90.00
_cell.angle_beta   90.00
_cell.angle_gamma   90.00
#
_symmetry.space_group_name_H-M   'P 1'
#
loop_
_entity.id
_entity.type
_entity.pdbx_description
1 polymer ?
#
loop_
_entity_poly.entity_id
_entity_poly.type
_entity_poly.pdbx_seq_one_letter_code
_entity_poly.pdbx_strand_id
1 'polypeptide(L)'
;MTRILLLGLDPETVDFSDPALPPGMNAEKVRAAIAVALKQFTERGWESDLCFIRPDETAGTTVERQLASTAYDCVVIGAGVRLPPRGLPLFEAVINAVRKAAPDATIAFNTRPDDSADAAARGLALRSRTV
;
A
#
# COMPACT_ATOMS: atom_id res chain seq x y z
N MET A 1 -4.72 -19.64 2.10
CA MET A 1 -4.80 -18.49 3.03
C MET A 1 -4.67 -17.19 2.26
N THR A 2 -5.59 -16.29 2.46
CA THR A 2 -5.56 -14.98 1.81
C THR A 2 -4.41 -14.14 2.36
N ARG A 3 -3.64 -13.55 1.47
CA ARG A 3 -2.47 -12.74 1.84
C ARG A 3 -2.55 -11.35 1.20
N ILE A 4 -2.37 -10.33 2.02
CA ILE A 4 -2.48 -8.93 1.64
C ILE A 4 -1.10 -8.27 1.78
N LEU A 5 -0.73 -7.46 0.80
CA LEU A 5 0.43 -6.58 0.91
C LEU A 5 -0.06 -5.15 1.13
N LEU A 6 0.38 -4.53 2.21
CA LEU A 6 0.19 -3.09 2.41
C LEU A 6 1.45 -2.37 1.95
N LEU A 7 1.32 -1.49 0.97
CA LEU A 7 2.42 -0.81 0.33
C LEU A 7 2.27 0.69 0.54
N GLY A 8 3.28 1.33 1.11
CA GLY A 8 3.23 2.75 1.41
C GLY A 8 4.60 3.40 1.42
N LEU A 9 4.62 4.72 1.51
CA LEU A 9 5.86 5.47 1.65
C LEU A 9 6.48 5.19 3.02
N ASP A 10 7.80 5.06 3.03
CA ASP A 10 8.56 5.04 4.29
C ASP A 10 8.28 6.37 5.01
N PRO A 11 7.73 6.32 6.23
CA PRO A 11 7.38 7.53 6.96
C PRO A 11 8.56 8.47 7.18
N GLU A 12 9.79 7.95 7.21
CA GLU A 12 10.99 8.77 7.36
C GLU A 12 11.31 9.60 6.12
N THR A 13 10.68 9.29 4.98
CA THR A 13 10.90 10.03 3.72
C THR A 13 9.82 11.07 3.44
N VAL A 14 8.79 11.16 4.30
CA VAL A 14 7.66 12.07 4.10
C VAL A 14 7.99 13.45 4.66
N ASP A 15 7.73 14.49 3.88
CA ASP A 15 7.83 15.86 4.34
C ASP A 15 6.51 16.26 5.02
N PHE A 16 6.48 16.17 6.35
CA PHE A 16 5.28 16.49 7.12
C PHE A 16 5.00 17.99 7.24
N SER A 17 5.89 18.84 6.72
CA SER A 17 5.63 20.28 6.64
C SER A 17 4.81 20.65 5.41
N ASP A 18 4.59 19.71 4.49
CA ASP A 18 3.81 19.95 3.27
C ASP A 18 2.37 20.32 3.65
N PRO A 19 1.87 21.49 3.21
CA PRO A 19 0.49 21.90 3.51
C PRO A 19 -0.59 21.01 2.89
N ALA A 20 -0.23 20.17 1.92
CA ALA A 20 -1.16 19.19 1.33
C ALA A 20 -1.47 18.04 2.29
N LEU A 21 -0.66 17.86 3.34
CA LEU A 21 -0.88 16.81 4.32
C LEU A 21 -1.76 17.30 5.47
N PRO A 22 -2.50 16.37 6.13
CA PRO A 22 -3.30 16.74 7.31
C PRO A 22 -2.43 17.36 8.40
N PRO A 23 -2.92 18.41 9.07
CA PRO A 23 -2.15 19.04 10.15
C PRO A 23 -1.91 18.06 11.30
N GLY A 24 -0.75 18.16 11.93
CA GLY A 24 -0.40 17.34 13.09
C GLY A 24 0.09 15.95 12.77
N MET A 25 0.24 15.59 11.49
CA MET A 25 0.79 14.29 11.10
C MET A 25 2.31 14.23 11.34
N ASN A 26 2.78 13.06 11.70
CA ASN A 26 4.22 12.77 11.83
C ASN A 26 4.47 11.28 11.60
N ALA A 27 5.75 10.89 11.53
CA ALA A 27 6.13 9.50 11.26
C ALA A 27 5.59 8.54 12.31
N GLU A 28 5.61 8.93 13.57
CA GLU A 28 5.13 8.09 14.67
C GLU A 28 3.63 7.80 14.53
N LYS A 29 2.83 8.81 14.22
CA LYS A 29 1.39 8.63 14.01
C LYS A 29 1.08 7.75 12.82
N VAL A 30 1.84 7.90 11.74
CA VAL A 30 1.69 7.06 10.55
C VAL A 30 2.01 5.61 10.89
N ARG A 31 3.10 5.35 11.60
CA ARG A 31 3.46 3.99 12.03
C ARG A 31 2.40 3.38 12.92
N ALA A 32 1.85 4.16 13.85
CA ALA A 32 0.78 3.67 14.73
C ALA A 32 -0.47 3.28 13.94
N ALA A 33 -0.84 4.11 12.95
CA ALA A 33 -2.01 3.83 12.11
C ALA A 33 -1.77 2.57 11.23
N ILE A 34 -0.55 2.38 10.73
CA ILE A 34 -0.18 1.18 9.97
C ILE A 34 -0.28 -0.06 10.85
N ALA A 35 0.19 0.01 12.11
CA ALA A 35 0.07 -1.11 13.04
C ALA A 35 -1.39 -1.51 13.26
N VAL A 36 -2.29 -0.54 13.36
CA VAL A 36 -3.73 -0.79 13.45
C VAL A 36 -4.23 -1.49 12.19
N ALA A 37 -3.79 -1.05 11.01
CA ALA A 37 -4.18 -1.67 9.74
C ALA A 37 -3.78 -3.15 9.69
N LEU A 38 -2.54 -3.46 10.07
CA LEU A 38 -2.04 -4.84 10.07
C LEU A 38 -2.82 -5.72 11.03
N LYS A 39 -3.19 -5.17 12.20
CA LYS A 39 -4.01 -5.88 13.16
C LYS A 39 -5.41 -6.17 12.60
N GLN A 40 -6.00 -5.21 11.89
CA GLN A 40 -7.31 -5.38 11.27
C GLN A 40 -7.28 -6.47 10.19
N PHE A 41 -6.21 -6.58 9.43
CA PHE A 41 -6.04 -7.69 8.49
C PHE A 41 -6.07 -9.04 9.21
N THR A 42 -5.31 -9.16 10.29
CA THR A 42 -5.27 -10.37 11.11
C THR A 42 -6.66 -10.71 11.68
N GLU A 43 -7.38 -9.70 12.15
CA GLU A 43 -8.73 -9.90 12.70
C GLU A 43 -9.71 -10.42 11.65
N ARG A 44 -9.48 -10.13 10.36
CA ARG A 44 -10.28 -10.67 9.26
C ARG A 44 -9.80 -12.04 8.78
N GLY A 45 -8.82 -12.62 9.43
CA GLY A 45 -8.29 -13.95 9.07
C GLY A 45 -7.30 -13.92 7.91
N TRP A 46 -6.73 -12.78 7.59
CA TRP A 46 -5.76 -12.65 6.49
C TRP A 46 -4.34 -12.59 7.02
N GLU A 47 -3.42 -13.16 6.24
CA GLU A 47 -1.99 -12.90 6.45
C GLU A 47 -1.64 -11.60 5.72
N SER A 48 -0.67 -10.87 6.23
CA SER A 48 -0.27 -9.62 5.61
C SER A 48 1.21 -9.35 5.78
N ASP A 49 1.74 -8.57 4.85
CA ASP A 49 3.09 -8.02 4.91
C ASP A 49 3.02 -6.53 4.65
N LEU A 50 4.05 -5.83 5.07
CA LEU A 50 4.20 -4.39 4.88
C LEU A 50 5.43 -4.15 4.02
N CYS A 51 5.28 -3.32 3.00
CA CYS A 51 6.39 -2.90 2.15
C CYS A 51 6.46 -1.38 2.12
N PHE A 52 7.55 -0.83 2.62
CA PHE A 52 7.83 0.60 2.51
C PHE A 52 8.65 0.87 1.26
N ILE A 53 8.28 1.92 0.53
CA ILE A 53 9.04 2.41 -0.62
C ILE A 53 9.52 3.83 -0.36
N ARG A 54 10.58 4.20 -1.04
CA ARG A 54 11.08 5.57 -1.02
C ARG A 54 10.51 6.30 -2.26
N PRO A 55 10.28 7.62 -2.17
CA PRO A 55 9.73 8.37 -3.31
C PRO A 55 10.83 8.74 -4.32
N ASP A 56 11.53 7.74 -4.82
CA ASP A 56 12.64 7.90 -5.76
C ASP A 56 12.63 6.76 -6.79
N GLU A 57 13.69 6.66 -7.58
CA GLU A 57 13.81 5.67 -8.65
C GLU A 57 13.91 4.22 -8.14
N THR A 58 14.10 4.01 -6.83
CA THR A 58 14.18 2.64 -6.28
C THR A 58 12.81 2.02 -6.01
N ALA A 59 11.75 2.82 -6.08
CA ALA A 59 10.41 2.37 -5.69
C ALA A 59 9.95 1.14 -6.50
N GLY A 60 10.05 1.19 -7.81
CA GLY A 60 9.62 0.08 -8.67
C GLY A 60 10.37 -1.21 -8.38
N THR A 61 11.69 -1.13 -8.24
CA THR A 61 12.55 -2.30 -7.95
C THR A 61 12.20 -2.88 -6.59
N THR A 62 11.95 -2.04 -5.59
CA THR A 62 11.57 -2.47 -4.24
C THR A 62 10.26 -3.26 -4.29
N VAL A 63 9.27 -2.74 -5.00
CA VAL A 63 7.97 -3.41 -5.17
C VAL A 63 8.13 -4.75 -5.88
N GLU A 64 8.85 -4.76 -7.00
CA GLU A 64 9.06 -5.99 -7.77
C GLU A 64 9.74 -7.07 -6.93
N ARG A 65 10.74 -6.68 -6.14
CA ARG A 65 11.46 -7.62 -5.27
C ARG A 65 10.51 -8.23 -4.21
N GLN A 66 9.69 -7.40 -3.59
CA GLN A 66 8.72 -7.88 -2.60
C GLN A 66 7.73 -8.87 -3.22
N LEU A 67 7.21 -8.54 -4.40
CA LEU A 67 6.21 -9.36 -5.07
C LEU A 67 6.82 -10.64 -5.68
N ALA A 68 8.11 -10.64 -5.98
CA ALA A 68 8.79 -11.86 -6.43
C ALA A 68 9.02 -12.85 -5.31
N SER A 69 9.13 -12.38 -4.07
CA SER A 69 9.41 -13.23 -2.91
C SER A 69 8.17 -13.93 -2.36
N THR A 70 6.98 -13.38 -2.57
CA THR A 70 5.74 -13.86 -1.96
C THR A 70 4.57 -13.56 -2.87
N ALA A 71 3.65 -14.50 -3.00
CA ALA A 71 2.40 -14.29 -3.75
C ALA A 71 1.35 -13.63 -2.86
N TYR A 72 0.68 -12.63 -3.41
CA TYR A 72 -0.37 -11.89 -2.72
C TYR A 72 -1.68 -11.95 -3.50
N ASP A 73 -2.79 -11.93 -2.78
CA ASP A 73 -4.13 -11.90 -3.37
C ASP A 73 -4.57 -10.46 -3.66
N CYS A 74 -4.15 -9.52 -2.85
CA CYS A 74 -4.44 -8.11 -3.02
C CYS A 74 -3.27 -7.26 -2.55
N VAL A 75 -2.96 -6.20 -3.30
CA VAL A 75 -1.99 -5.19 -2.90
C VAL A 75 -2.77 -3.92 -2.61
N VAL A 76 -2.70 -3.45 -1.35
CA VAL A 76 -3.30 -2.19 -0.94
C VAL A 76 -2.24 -1.10 -1.01
N ILE A 77 -2.48 -0.09 -1.83
CA ILE A 77 -1.54 1.02 -2.02
C ILE A 77 -1.97 2.19 -1.15
N GLY A 78 -1.06 2.63 -0.30
CA GLY A 78 -1.32 3.72 0.63
C GLY A 78 -1.52 5.06 -0.05
N ALA A 79 -2.34 5.91 0.54
CA ALA A 79 -2.68 7.22 0.01
C ALA A 79 -1.44 8.11 -0.22
N GLY A 80 -0.41 7.96 0.61
CA GLY A 80 0.83 8.73 0.46
C GLY A 80 1.55 8.51 -0.86
N VAL A 81 1.31 7.38 -1.52
CA VAL A 81 1.95 7.06 -2.80
C VAL A 81 1.38 7.91 -3.96
N ARG A 82 0.11 8.30 -3.86
CA ARG A 82 -0.59 8.99 -4.98
C ARG A 82 -0.98 10.44 -4.71
N LEU A 83 -1.07 10.87 -3.45
CA LEU A 83 -1.63 12.18 -3.09
C LEU A 83 -0.69 13.38 -3.24
N PRO A 84 0.60 13.28 -2.97
CA PRO A 84 1.48 14.45 -3.08
C PRO A 84 1.57 14.97 -4.50
N PRO A 85 1.86 16.28 -4.71
CA PRO A 85 1.95 16.86 -6.06
C PRO A 85 2.92 16.15 -6.98
N ARG A 86 3.96 15.54 -6.42
CA ARG A 86 4.95 14.76 -7.18
C ARG A 86 4.61 13.27 -7.24
N GLY A 87 3.40 12.92 -6.81
CA GLY A 87 2.99 11.53 -6.66
C GLY A 87 2.71 10.81 -7.96
N LEU A 88 2.36 11.52 -9.04
CA LEU A 88 1.95 10.83 -10.26
C LEU A 88 3.02 9.94 -10.87
N PRO A 89 4.27 10.40 -11.09
CA PRO A 89 5.32 9.49 -11.60
C PRO A 89 5.60 8.32 -10.66
N LEU A 90 5.60 8.56 -9.35
CA LEU A 90 5.79 7.50 -8.37
C LEU A 90 4.63 6.52 -8.41
N PHE A 91 3.40 7.02 -8.47
CA PHE A 91 2.20 6.21 -8.53
C PHE A 91 2.22 5.31 -9.78
N GLU A 92 2.55 5.88 -10.94
CA GLU A 92 2.64 5.12 -12.18
C GLU A 92 3.71 4.02 -12.10
N ALA A 93 4.88 4.34 -11.52
CA ALA A 93 5.95 3.37 -11.36
C ALA A 93 5.51 2.20 -10.45
N VAL A 94 4.82 2.50 -9.37
CA VAL A 94 4.32 1.48 -8.43
C VAL A 94 3.26 0.60 -9.09
N ILE A 95 2.28 1.20 -9.76
CA ILE A 95 1.20 0.45 -10.41
C ILE A 95 1.78 -0.49 -11.47
N ASN A 96 2.71 0.01 -12.28
CA ASN A 96 3.31 -0.81 -13.32
C ASN A 96 4.19 -1.93 -12.77
N ALA A 97 4.89 -1.68 -11.65
CA ALA A 97 5.65 -2.71 -10.97
C ALA A 97 4.75 -3.83 -10.42
N VAL A 98 3.63 -3.46 -9.80
CA VAL A 98 2.66 -4.44 -9.29
C VAL A 98 2.07 -5.27 -10.43
N ARG A 99 1.65 -4.62 -11.50
CA ARG A 99 1.07 -5.29 -12.66
C ARG A 99 2.04 -6.28 -13.29
N LYS A 100 3.31 -5.89 -13.37
CA LYS A 100 4.36 -6.74 -13.96
C LYS A 100 4.68 -7.94 -13.07
N ALA A 101 4.87 -7.72 -11.77
CA ALA A 101 5.37 -8.73 -10.86
C ALA A 101 4.27 -9.59 -10.24
N ALA A 102 3.04 -9.09 -10.15
CA ALA A 102 1.91 -9.79 -9.55
C ALA A 102 0.63 -9.59 -10.37
N PRO A 103 0.60 -10.11 -11.61
CA PRO A 103 -0.54 -9.85 -12.53
C PRO A 103 -1.86 -10.42 -12.03
N ASP A 104 -1.83 -11.40 -11.12
CA ASP A 104 -3.05 -12.03 -10.60
C ASP A 104 -3.56 -11.38 -9.32
N ALA A 105 -2.79 -10.49 -8.71
CA ALA A 105 -3.22 -9.77 -7.52
C ALA A 105 -4.14 -8.62 -7.91
N THR A 106 -5.18 -8.39 -7.10
CA THR A 106 -5.97 -7.17 -7.28
C THR A 106 -5.25 -6.00 -6.62
N ILE A 107 -5.54 -4.80 -7.08
CA ILE A 107 -4.98 -3.56 -6.53
C ILE A 107 -6.12 -2.79 -5.88
N ALA A 108 -5.90 -2.35 -4.65
CA ALA A 108 -6.86 -1.53 -3.93
C ALA A 108 -6.13 -0.32 -3.34
N PHE A 109 -6.88 0.70 -3.01
CA PHE A 109 -6.33 1.96 -2.49
C PHE A 109 -7.02 2.31 -1.19
N ASN A 110 -6.24 2.63 -0.17
CA ASN A 110 -6.80 3.21 1.04
C ASN A 110 -6.88 4.74 0.90
N THR A 111 -7.63 5.39 1.77
CA THR A 111 -7.62 6.84 1.91
C THR A 111 -6.80 7.25 3.12
N ARG A 112 -6.63 6.33 4.06
CA ARG A 112 -5.77 6.43 5.24
C ARG A 112 -5.49 5.01 5.73
N PRO A 113 -4.47 4.79 6.57
CA PRO A 113 -4.12 3.43 6.99
C PRO A 113 -5.26 2.65 7.64
N ASP A 114 -6.12 3.30 8.42
CA ASP A 114 -7.17 2.59 9.17
C ASP A 114 -8.36 2.14 8.31
N ASP A 115 -8.41 2.49 7.01
CA ASP A 115 -9.40 1.91 6.09
C ASP A 115 -8.79 0.88 5.12
N SER A 116 -7.57 0.43 5.40
CA SER A 116 -6.85 -0.53 4.54
C SER A 116 -7.57 -1.89 4.45
N ALA A 117 -8.15 -2.35 5.56
CA ALA A 117 -8.88 -3.63 5.54
C ALA A 117 -10.14 -3.55 4.66
N ASP A 118 -10.84 -2.43 4.69
CA ASP A 118 -11.98 -2.21 3.79
C ASP A 118 -11.54 -2.15 2.33
N ALA A 119 -10.40 -1.51 2.06
CA ALA A 119 -9.84 -1.46 0.72
C ALA A 119 -9.50 -2.87 0.23
N ALA A 120 -8.84 -3.68 1.06
CA ALA A 120 -8.50 -5.05 0.71
C ALA A 120 -9.76 -5.87 0.43
N ALA A 121 -10.82 -5.71 1.23
CA ALA A 121 -12.07 -6.41 1.02
C ALA A 121 -12.70 -6.06 -0.35
N ARG A 122 -12.64 -4.79 -0.74
CA ARG A 122 -13.12 -4.37 -2.07
C ARG A 122 -12.31 -5.04 -3.18
N GLY A 123 -10.98 -5.08 -3.03
CA GLY A 123 -10.09 -5.71 -4.00
C GLY A 123 -10.37 -7.21 -4.14
N LEU A 124 -10.50 -7.90 -3.02
CA LEU A 124 -10.79 -9.34 -3.02
C LEU A 124 -12.15 -9.64 -3.65
N ALA A 125 -13.15 -8.76 -3.45
CA ALA A 125 -14.47 -8.93 -4.06
C ALA A 125 -14.41 -8.81 -5.59
N LEU A 126 -13.55 -7.92 -6.12
CA LEU A 126 -13.34 -7.81 -7.57
C LEU A 126 -12.75 -9.09 -8.15
N ARG A 127 -11.85 -9.72 -7.42
CA ARG A 127 -11.24 -10.99 -7.84
C ARG A 127 -12.30 -12.10 -7.99
N SER A 128 -13.28 -12.12 -7.09
CA SER A 128 -14.36 -13.10 -7.12
C SER A 128 -15.31 -12.93 -8.31
N ARG A 129 -15.31 -11.75 -8.95
CA ARG A 129 -16.19 -11.44 -10.07
C ARG A 129 -15.60 -11.77 -11.43
N THR A 130 -14.34 -12.15 -11.49
CA THR A 130 -13.65 -12.46 -12.74
C THR A 130 -13.93 -13.91 -13.16
N VAL A 131 -15.15 -14.15 -13.53
CA VAL A 131 -15.53 -15.49 -13.97
C VAL A 131 -16.02 -15.42 -15.41
#